data_92db4c08450a0592aac460e1b332d3cf
#
_entry.id   92db4c08450a0592aac460e1b332d3cf
#
_cell.length_a   1.000
_cell.length_b   1.000
_cell.length_c   1.000
_cell.angle_alpha   90.00
_cell.angle_beta   90.00
_cell.angle_gamma   90.00
#
_symmetry.space_group_name_H-M   'P 1'
#
loop_
_entity.id
_entity.type
_entity.pdbx_description
1 polymer ?
#
loop_
_entity_poly.entity_id
_entity_poly.type
_entity_poly.pdbx_seq_one_letter_code
_entity_poly.pdbx_strand_id
1 'polypeptide(L)'
;MSNNPVIGADGTQEWWVDGKLHRIDGPAYVHADGSQQWRVDGELHRIDGPAIIHADGWQQWWVDGKKHRIDGPAIIGADGWQQWWVDGKLHRIDGPAIIGADGSQEWWVDNKVHRIDGPAIIGADSTQEWYVKDRNITNEVRKWMKSCDITYPFSNEEDVMLFAMRWVE
;
A
#
# COMPACT_ATOMS: atom_id res chain seq x y z
N MET A 1 -19.45 30.41 9.19
CA MET A 1 -18.12 30.12 9.75
C MET A 1 -17.10 30.75 8.83
N SER A 2 -16.07 31.45 9.33
CA SER A 2 -15.12 32.15 8.48
C SER A 2 -14.26 31.10 7.76
N ASN A 3 -14.30 31.11 6.43
CA ASN A 3 -13.53 30.15 5.58
C ASN A 3 -12.06 30.61 5.42
N ASN A 4 -11.57 31.48 6.31
CA ASN A 4 -10.23 32.02 6.25
C ASN A 4 -9.26 31.19 7.09
N PRO A 5 -8.05 30.89 6.56
CA PRO A 5 -7.04 30.14 7.31
C PRO A 5 -6.42 30.99 8.45
N VAL A 6 -5.93 30.30 9.46
CA VAL A 6 -4.89 30.83 10.35
C VAL A 6 -3.56 30.73 9.59
N ILE A 7 -2.83 31.85 9.53
CA ILE A 7 -1.55 31.91 8.79
C ILE A 7 -0.42 31.95 9.79
N GLY A 8 0.46 30.97 9.76
CA GLY A 8 1.68 30.89 10.53
C GLY A 8 2.73 31.93 10.06
N ALA A 9 3.71 32.24 10.93
CA ALA A 9 4.81 33.17 10.60
C ALA A 9 5.69 32.69 9.43
N ASP A 10 5.70 31.38 9.15
CA ASP A 10 6.40 30.73 8.03
C ASP A 10 5.58 30.67 6.73
N GLY A 11 4.33 31.20 6.75
CA GLY A 11 3.40 31.12 5.61
C GLY A 11 2.54 29.88 5.57
N THR A 12 2.66 28.96 6.53
CA THR A 12 1.76 27.80 6.68
C THR A 12 0.31 28.28 6.87
N GLN A 13 -0.65 27.63 6.21
CA GLN A 13 -2.06 27.94 6.30
C GLN A 13 -2.83 26.76 6.89
N GLU A 14 -3.70 27.06 7.86
CA GLU A 14 -4.45 26.07 8.62
C GLU A 14 -5.93 26.46 8.72
N TRP A 15 -6.82 25.52 8.46
CA TRP A 15 -8.28 25.69 8.62
C TRP A 15 -8.75 24.87 9.81
N TRP A 16 -9.38 25.55 10.76
CA TRP A 16 -9.82 24.98 12.03
C TRP A 16 -11.32 25.13 12.24
N VAL A 17 -11.95 24.05 12.69
CA VAL A 17 -13.34 24.02 13.18
C VAL A 17 -13.36 23.30 14.52
N ASP A 18 -13.90 23.90 15.55
CA ASP A 18 -14.03 23.35 16.90
C ASP A 18 -12.70 22.76 17.44
N GLY A 19 -11.58 23.45 17.21
CA GLY A 19 -10.25 23.05 17.66
C GLY A 19 -9.62 21.89 16.90
N LYS A 20 -10.18 21.50 15.74
CA LYS A 20 -9.65 20.45 14.87
C LYS A 20 -9.35 21.00 13.47
N LEU A 21 -8.29 20.54 12.84
CA LEU A 21 -8.05 20.81 11.42
C LEU A 21 -9.22 20.22 10.62
N HIS A 22 -9.92 21.10 9.89
CA HIS A 22 -11.11 20.70 9.15
C HIS A 22 -11.35 21.60 7.95
N ARG A 23 -11.48 21.02 6.77
CA ARG A 23 -11.93 21.72 5.56
C ARG A 23 -12.52 20.74 4.56
N ILE A 24 -13.69 21.07 3.96
CA ILE A 24 -14.42 20.22 3.02
C ILE A 24 -14.06 20.55 1.57
N ASP A 25 -13.84 21.83 1.27
CA ASP A 25 -13.64 22.36 -0.09
C ASP A 25 -12.17 22.48 -0.53
N GLY A 26 -11.23 21.92 0.27
CA GLY A 26 -9.81 21.99 -0.01
C GLY A 26 -8.95 21.38 1.09
N PRO A 27 -7.62 21.53 1.03
CA PRO A 27 -6.74 21.10 2.10
C PRO A 27 -6.97 21.91 3.36
N ALA A 28 -7.05 21.23 4.51
CA ALA A 28 -7.15 21.87 5.83
C ALA A 28 -5.80 22.34 6.37
N TYR A 29 -4.71 21.89 5.76
CA TYR A 29 -3.35 22.28 6.08
C TYR A 29 -2.55 22.44 4.79
N VAL A 30 -1.89 23.59 4.64
CA VAL A 30 -0.97 23.87 3.53
C VAL A 30 0.32 24.39 4.13
N HIS A 31 1.39 23.62 4.01
CA HIS A 31 2.71 23.96 4.51
C HIS A 31 3.40 25.00 3.59
N ALA A 32 4.37 25.72 4.12
CA ALA A 32 5.13 26.74 3.39
C ALA A 32 5.89 26.19 2.16
N ASP A 33 6.25 24.88 2.16
CA ASP A 33 6.89 24.19 1.04
C ASP A 33 5.92 23.75 -0.06
N GLY A 34 4.60 24.01 0.12
CA GLY A 34 3.55 23.61 -0.81
C GLY A 34 2.93 22.24 -0.51
N SER A 35 3.40 21.50 0.50
CA SER A 35 2.77 20.24 0.94
C SER A 35 1.36 20.50 1.47
N GLN A 36 0.45 19.57 1.20
CA GLN A 36 -0.97 19.74 1.50
C GLN A 36 -1.54 18.52 2.22
N GLN A 37 -2.50 18.78 3.15
CA GLN A 37 -3.23 17.72 3.82
C GLN A 37 -4.73 18.04 3.86
N TRP A 38 -5.55 17.10 3.43
CA TRP A 38 -7.01 17.11 3.58
C TRP A 38 -7.41 16.46 4.88
N ARG A 39 -8.12 17.20 5.72
CA ARG A 39 -8.59 16.71 7.01
C ARG A 39 -10.03 17.09 7.24
N VAL A 40 -10.78 16.15 7.79
CA VAL A 40 -12.15 16.32 8.28
C VAL A 40 -12.16 15.90 9.74
N ASP A 41 -12.64 16.77 10.63
CA ASP A 41 -12.68 16.57 12.08
C ASP A 41 -11.33 16.14 12.71
N GLY A 42 -10.21 16.63 12.14
CA GLY A 42 -8.86 16.34 12.56
C GLY A 42 -8.24 15.10 11.91
N GLU A 43 -9.03 14.24 11.28
CA GLU A 43 -8.55 13.01 10.63
C GLU A 43 -8.20 13.27 9.16
N LEU A 44 -7.18 12.56 8.65
CA LEU A 44 -6.86 12.56 7.22
C LEU A 44 -8.02 11.91 6.47
N HIS A 45 -8.60 12.68 5.53
CA HIS A 45 -9.76 12.21 4.78
C HIS A 45 -9.86 12.92 3.43
N ARG A 46 -9.91 12.15 2.33
CA ARG A 46 -10.26 12.65 0.99
C ARG A 46 -10.74 11.50 0.12
N ILE A 47 -11.90 11.67 -0.55
CA ILE A 47 -12.54 10.64 -1.39
C ILE A 47 -12.07 10.73 -2.84
N ASP A 48 -11.88 11.94 -3.36
CA ASP A 48 -11.63 12.23 -4.78
C ASP A 48 -10.15 12.34 -5.15
N GLY A 49 -9.23 12.00 -4.21
CA GLY A 49 -7.79 12.11 -4.45
C GLY A 49 -6.95 11.78 -3.22
N PRO A 50 -5.63 12.04 -3.26
CA PRO A 50 -4.78 11.85 -2.11
C PRO A 50 -5.09 12.87 -1.00
N ALA A 51 -5.17 12.39 0.25
CA ALA A 51 -5.36 13.23 1.43
C ALA A 51 -4.05 13.89 1.91
N ILE A 52 -2.90 13.40 1.44
CA ILE A 52 -1.60 14.03 1.62
C ILE A 52 -0.94 14.15 0.26
N ILE A 53 -0.43 15.33 -0.05
CA ILE A 53 0.44 15.61 -1.19
C ILE A 53 1.66 16.34 -0.66
N HIS A 54 2.84 15.75 -0.77
CA HIS A 54 4.10 16.41 -0.45
C HIS A 54 4.67 17.19 -1.63
N ALA A 55 5.49 18.20 -1.35
CA ALA A 55 6.14 19.03 -2.34
C ALA A 55 7.10 18.25 -3.26
N ASP A 56 7.63 17.13 -2.79
CA ASP A 56 8.48 16.20 -3.56
C ASP A 56 7.71 15.24 -4.47
N GLY A 57 6.37 15.31 -4.46
CA GLY A 57 5.50 14.46 -5.25
C GLY A 57 4.99 13.20 -4.55
N TRP A 58 5.42 12.93 -3.29
CA TRP A 58 4.89 11.80 -2.52
C TRP A 58 3.41 11.99 -2.19
N GLN A 59 2.58 10.96 -2.35
CA GLN A 59 1.13 11.00 -2.21
C GLN A 59 0.60 9.87 -1.35
N GLN A 60 -0.46 10.17 -0.54
CA GLN A 60 -1.16 9.17 0.25
C GLN A 60 -2.67 9.38 0.21
N TRP A 61 -3.40 8.27 0.04
CA TRP A 61 -4.87 8.20 0.11
C TRP A 61 -5.30 7.74 1.49
N TRP A 62 -6.19 8.51 2.10
CA TRP A 62 -6.71 8.24 3.42
C TRP A 62 -8.21 8.52 3.46
N VAL A 63 -8.95 7.63 4.10
CA VAL A 63 -10.39 7.77 4.40
C VAL A 63 -10.58 7.48 5.89
N ASP A 64 -11.23 8.41 6.62
CA ASP A 64 -11.51 8.31 8.04
C ASP A 64 -10.28 7.89 8.87
N GLY A 65 -9.16 8.60 8.67
CA GLY A 65 -7.91 8.36 9.38
C GLY A 65 -7.19 7.04 9.04
N LYS A 66 -7.66 6.30 8.02
CA LYS A 66 -7.05 5.04 7.58
C LYS A 66 -6.53 5.15 6.15
N LYS A 67 -5.36 4.59 5.89
CA LYS A 67 -4.89 4.43 4.50
C LYS A 67 -5.86 3.56 3.73
N HIS A 68 -6.39 4.08 2.64
CA HIS A 68 -7.41 3.38 1.87
C HIS A 68 -7.46 3.86 0.42
N ARG A 69 -7.38 2.94 -0.53
CA ARG A 69 -7.69 3.17 -1.95
C ARG A 69 -8.05 1.86 -2.63
N ILE A 70 -9.14 1.83 -3.41
CA ILE A 70 -9.65 0.62 -4.08
C ILE A 70 -9.11 0.51 -5.51
N ASP A 71 -8.98 1.63 -6.22
CA ASP A 71 -8.66 1.71 -7.65
C ASP A 71 -7.17 1.85 -7.96
N GLY A 72 -6.30 1.71 -6.94
CA GLY A 72 -4.85 1.87 -7.12
C GLY A 72 -4.07 1.84 -5.80
N PRO A 73 -2.77 2.16 -5.83
CA PRO A 73 -1.97 2.25 -4.62
C PRO A 73 -2.42 3.41 -3.73
N ALA A 74 -2.54 3.16 -2.43
CA ALA A 74 -2.86 4.18 -1.42
C ALA A 74 -1.63 5.00 -0.99
N ILE A 75 -0.43 4.57 -1.36
CA ILE A 75 0.80 5.34 -1.22
C ILE A 75 1.58 5.27 -2.53
N ILE A 76 2.04 6.43 -3.00
CA ILE A 76 2.96 6.55 -4.13
C ILE A 76 4.14 7.39 -3.67
N GLY A 77 5.33 6.81 -3.65
CA GLY A 77 6.59 7.49 -3.36
C GLY A 77 7.04 8.40 -4.51
N ALA A 78 7.84 9.40 -4.21
CA ALA A 78 8.44 10.29 -5.21
C ALA A 78 9.36 9.54 -6.18
N ASP A 79 9.92 8.42 -5.75
CA ASP A 79 10.79 7.52 -6.53
C ASP A 79 10.01 6.44 -7.32
N GLY A 80 8.67 6.47 -7.25
CA GLY A 80 7.80 5.50 -7.91
C GLY A 80 7.44 4.28 -7.07
N TRP A 81 7.93 4.17 -5.82
CA TRP A 81 7.53 3.14 -4.88
C TRP A 81 6.03 3.17 -4.59
N GLN A 82 5.36 2.03 -4.47
CA GLN A 82 3.91 1.92 -4.37
C GLN A 82 3.47 0.94 -3.29
N GLN A 83 2.37 1.27 -2.56
CA GLN A 83 1.72 0.35 -1.63
C GLN A 83 0.19 0.41 -1.76
N TRP A 84 -0.44 -0.76 -1.73
CA TRP A 84 -1.90 -0.93 -1.71
C TRP A 84 -2.39 -1.16 -0.29
N TRP A 85 -3.31 -0.31 0.14
CA TRP A 85 -3.91 -0.35 1.46
C TRP A 85 -5.42 -0.27 1.37
N VAL A 86 -6.10 -1.16 2.10
CA VAL A 86 -7.56 -1.17 2.27
C VAL A 86 -7.87 -1.16 3.76
N ASP A 87 -8.64 -0.18 4.23
CA ASP A 87 -9.04 -0.01 5.62
C ASP A 87 -7.86 -0.07 6.63
N GLY A 88 -6.74 0.55 6.29
CA GLY A 88 -5.55 0.60 7.13
C GLY A 88 -4.72 -0.69 7.13
N LYS A 89 -4.98 -1.62 6.22
CA LYS A 89 -4.20 -2.86 6.07
C LYS A 89 -3.53 -2.91 4.70
N LEU A 90 -2.30 -3.40 4.64
CA LEU A 90 -1.67 -3.82 3.40
C LEU A 90 -2.49 -4.97 2.80
N HIS A 91 -3.04 -4.73 1.60
CA HIS A 91 -3.95 -5.68 0.99
C HIS A 91 -4.04 -5.47 -0.52
N ARG A 92 -3.79 -6.52 -1.29
CA ARG A 92 -4.09 -6.59 -2.72
C ARG A 92 -4.29 -8.03 -3.15
N ILE A 93 -5.35 -8.33 -3.93
CA ILE A 93 -5.68 -9.69 -4.37
C ILE A 93 -5.13 -9.98 -5.78
N ASP A 94 -5.13 -8.99 -6.66
CA ASP A 94 -4.82 -9.11 -8.08
C ASP A 94 -3.36 -8.83 -8.44
N GLY A 95 -2.48 -8.68 -7.44
CA GLY A 95 -1.07 -8.39 -7.65
C GLY A 95 -0.28 -8.14 -6.36
N PRO A 96 0.96 -7.68 -6.45
CA PRO A 96 1.74 -7.31 -5.28
C PRO A 96 1.15 -6.08 -4.58
N ALA A 97 1.07 -6.12 -3.25
CA ALA A 97 0.62 -4.99 -2.43
C ALA A 97 1.73 -3.98 -2.15
N ILE A 98 2.99 -4.35 -2.38
CA ILE A 98 4.15 -3.47 -2.37
C ILE A 98 4.91 -3.66 -3.67
N ILE A 99 5.26 -2.55 -4.32
CA ILE A 99 6.19 -2.51 -5.45
C ILE A 99 7.29 -1.52 -5.09
N GLY A 100 8.52 -2.01 -4.91
CA GLY A 100 9.69 -1.18 -4.64
C GLY A 100 10.11 -0.36 -5.87
N ALA A 101 10.78 0.77 -5.66
CA ALA A 101 11.40 1.55 -6.73
C ALA A 101 12.50 0.76 -7.47
N ASP A 102 13.07 -0.24 -6.81
CA ASP A 102 14.06 -1.19 -7.35
C ASP A 102 13.43 -2.35 -8.14
N GLY A 103 12.10 -2.39 -8.26
CA GLY A 103 11.35 -3.45 -8.92
C GLY A 103 11.03 -4.66 -8.03
N SER A 104 11.41 -4.65 -6.75
CA SER A 104 11.01 -5.69 -5.79
C SER A 104 9.49 -5.72 -5.62
N GLN A 105 8.93 -6.88 -5.30
CA GLN A 105 7.49 -7.10 -5.22
C GLN A 105 7.14 -7.95 -3.99
N GLU A 106 6.07 -7.56 -3.29
CA GLU A 106 5.58 -8.30 -2.13
C GLU A 106 4.06 -8.44 -2.17
N TRP A 107 3.55 -9.64 -1.98
CA TRP A 107 2.12 -9.96 -1.90
C TRP A 107 1.66 -9.99 -0.45
N TRP A 108 0.66 -9.17 -0.14
CA TRP A 108 0.10 -9.04 1.19
C TRP A 108 -1.43 -9.10 1.15
N VAL A 109 -2.01 -9.87 2.06
CA VAL A 109 -3.45 -9.96 2.30
C VAL A 109 -3.71 -9.74 3.77
N ASP A 110 -4.49 -8.71 4.12
CA ASP A 110 -4.85 -8.35 5.51
C ASP A 110 -3.63 -8.22 6.44
N ASN A 111 -2.60 -7.47 6.03
CA ASN A 111 -1.33 -7.31 6.74
C ASN A 111 -0.50 -8.59 6.90
N LYS A 112 -0.76 -9.63 6.12
CA LYS A 112 0.02 -10.86 6.14
C LYS A 112 0.68 -11.09 4.79
N VAL A 113 1.96 -11.46 4.80
CA VAL A 113 2.64 -11.92 3.59
C VAL A 113 1.97 -13.20 3.14
N HIS A 114 1.38 -13.17 1.93
CA HIS A 114 0.58 -14.29 1.46
C HIS A 114 0.42 -14.30 -0.05
N ARG A 115 0.73 -15.44 -0.67
CA ARG A 115 0.42 -15.71 -2.07
C ARG A 115 0.23 -17.21 -2.29
N ILE A 116 -0.77 -17.61 -3.11
CA ILE A 116 -1.14 -19.02 -3.34
C ILE A 116 -0.75 -19.53 -4.73
N ASP A 117 -0.32 -18.66 -5.63
CA ASP A 117 0.02 -19.01 -7.02
C ASP A 117 1.49 -18.75 -7.38
N GLY A 118 2.33 -18.47 -6.37
CA GLY A 118 3.73 -18.19 -6.59
C GLY A 118 4.46 -17.68 -5.35
N PRO A 119 5.70 -17.18 -5.51
CA PRO A 119 6.44 -16.55 -4.43
C PRO A 119 5.74 -15.27 -3.96
N ALA A 120 5.63 -15.10 -2.64
CA ALA A 120 5.01 -13.93 -2.03
C ALA A 120 5.97 -12.74 -1.90
N ILE A 121 7.28 -12.98 -2.02
CA ILE A 121 8.31 -11.95 -2.11
C ILE A 121 9.20 -12.26 -3.30
N ILE A 122 9.43 -11.24 -4.14
CA ILE A 122 10.39 -11.27 -5.25
C ILE A 122 11.31 -10.07 -5.05
N GLY A 123 12.58 -10.34 -4.74
CA GLY A 123 13.61 -9.31 -4.58
C GLY A 123 14.03 -8.70 -5.92
N ALA A 124 14.64 -7.52 -5.89
CA ALA A 124 15.21 -6.86 -7.06
C ALA A 124 16.30 -7.70 -7.75
N ASP A 125 16.97 -8.57 -7.00
CA ASP A 125 17.95 -9.55 -7.49
C ASP A 125 17.31 -10.85 -8.00
N SER A 126 15.97 -10.87 -8.15
CA SER A 126 15.18 -12.04 -8.53
C SER A 126 15.17 -13.17 -7.49
N THR A 127 15.60 -12.92 -6.25
CA THR A 127 15.39 -13.87 -5.16
C THR A 127 13.90 -14.09 -4.92
N GLN A 128 13.50 -15.31 -4.57
CA GLN A 128 12.10 -15.70 -4.43
C GLN A 128 11.88 -16.37 -3.09
N GLU A 129 10.84 -15.92 -2.38
CA GLU A 129 10.41 -16.50 -1.12
C GLU A 129 8.90 -16.77 -1.11
N TRP A 130 8.50 -17.93 -0.61
CA TRP A 130 7.11 -18.37 -0.52
C TRP A 130 6.57 -18.21 0.89
N TYR A 131 5.43 -17.52 1.01
CA TYR A 131 4.73 -17.34 2.27
C TYR A 131 3.24 -17.63 2.14
N VAL A 132 2.70 -18.30 3.13
CA VAL A 132 1.25 -18.49 3.32
C VAL A 132 0.88 -18.03 4.72
N LYS A 133 0.09 -16.95 4.81
CA LYS A 133 -0.37 -16.35 6.08
C LYS A 133 0.81 -16.09 7.06
N ASP A 134 1.86 -15.39 6.59
CA ASP A 134 3.13 -15.08 7.28
C ASP A 134 4.07 -16.28 7.54
N ARG A 135 3.66 -17.49 7.22
CA ARG A 135 4.54 -18.65 7.34
C ARG A 135 5.47 -18.71 6.12
N ASN A 136 6.77 -18.65 6.34
CA ASN A 136 7.77 -18.88 5.30
C ASN A 136 7.84 -20.39 5.00
N ILE A 137 7.54 -20.77 3.76
CA ILE A 137 7.55 -22.16 3.26
C ILE A 137 8.55 -22.36 2.12
N THR A 138 9.50 -21.43 1.94
CA THR A 138 10.43 -21.40 0.81
C THR A 138 11.22 -22.71 0.67
N ASN A 139 11.73 -23.24 1.76
CA ASN A 139 12.54 -24.47 1.72
C ASN A 139 11.68 -25.70 1.40
N GLU A 140 10.47 -25.76 1.92
CA GLU A 140 9.51 -26.81 1.67
C GLU A 140 9.09 -26.82 0.20
N VAL A 141 8.78 -25.65 -0.35
CA VAL A 141 8.42 -25.47 -1.77
C VAL A 141 9.56 -25.90 -2.69
N ARG A 142 10.78 -25.44 -2.43
CA ARG A 142 11.96 -25.81 -3.24
C ARG A 142 12.21 -27.33 -3.24
N LYS A 143 12.06 -28.01 -2.09
CA LYS A 143 12.18 -29.48 -1.99
C LYS A 143 11.09 -30.18 -2.78
N TRP A 144 9.83 -29.71 -2.66
CA TRP A 144 8.70 -30.27 -3.39
C TRP A 144 8.86 -30.10 -4.90
N MET A 145 9.18 -28.92 -5.40
CA MET A 145 9.41 -28.63 -6.81
C MET A 145 10.48 -29.58 -7.38
N LYS A 146 11.60 -29.75 -6.65
CA LYS A 146 12.68 -30.71 -7.04
C LYS A 146 12.17 -32.14 -7.09
N SER A 147 11.30 -32.57 -6.16
CA SER A 147 10.80 -33.95 -6.12
C SER A 147 9.78 -34.27 -7.21
N CYS A 148 9.11 -33.27 -7.76
CA CYS A 148 8.10 -33.40 -8.82
C CYS A 148 8.60 -32.96 -10.20
N ASP A 149 9.88 -32.55 -10.31
CA ASP A 149 10.47 -31.98 -11.53
C ASP A 149 9.72 -30.74 -12.05
N ILE A 150 9.24 -29.92 -11.13
CA ILE A 150 8.50 -28.68 -11.40
C ILE A 150 9.43 -27.47 -11.27
N THR A 151 9.29 -26.48 -12.12
CA THR A 151 10.00 -25.18 -12.07
C THR A 151 9.02 -24.01 -11.96
N TYR A 152 9.46 -22.93 -11.30
CA TYR A 152 8.70 -21.67 -11.31
C TYR A 152 9.28 -20.73 -12.40
N PRO A 153 8.46 -19.97 -13.14
CA PRO A 153 6.99 -19.92 -13.02
C PRO A 153 6.33 -21.25 -13.43
N PHE A 154 5.23 -21.57 -12.75
CA PHE A 154 4.47 -22.78 -13.04
C PHE A 154 3.99 -22.78 -14.49
N SER A 155 4.21 -23.90 -15.18
CA SER A 155 3.97 -24.01 -16.61
C SER A 155 2.50 -24.24 -16.98
N ASN A 156 1.66 -24.64 -16.01
CA ASN A 156 0.28 -24.98 -16.20
C ASN A 156 -0.55 -24.78 -14.91
N GLU A 157 -1.88 -24.79 -15.05
CA GLU A 157 -2.82 -24.60 -13.93
C GLU A 157 -2.77 -25.76 -12.91
N GLU A 158 -2.38 -26.97 -13.34
CA GLU A 158 -2.28 -28.14 -12.47
C GLU A 158 -1.17 -27.96 -11.44
N ASP A 159 -0.01 -27.44 -11.82
CA ASP A 159 1.11 -27.15 -10.90
C ASP A 159 0.72 -26.08 -9.88
N VAL A 160 -0.02 -25.04 -10.30
CA VAL A 160 -0.56 -24.01 -9.40
C VAL A 160 -1.55 -24.61 -8.42
N MET A 161 -2.45 -25.48 -8.90
CA MET A 161 -3.42 -26.16 -8.05
C MET A 161 -2.77 -27.10 -7.03
N LEU A 162 -1.78 -27.87 -7.44
CA LEU A 162 -1.01 -28.76 -6.57
C LEU A 162 -0.28 -27.97 -5.49
N PHE A 163 0.30 -26.82 -5.83
CA PHE A 163 0.89 -25.91 -4.85
C PHE A 163 -0.16 -25.41 -3.85
N ALA A 164 -1.28 -24.87 -4.34
CA ALA A 164 -2.33 -24.33 -3.50
C ALA A 164 -2.91 -25.37 -2.53
N MET A 165 -3.22 -26.59 -3.02
CA MET A 165 -3.74 -27.69 -2.20
C MET A 165 -2.79 -28.12 -1.08
N ARG A 166 -1.48 -27.96 -1.26
CA ARG A 166 -0.48 -28.43 -0.29
C ARG A 166 -0.24 -27.46 0.86
N TRP A 167 -0.37 -26.14 0.64
CA TRP A 167 0.05 -25.13 1.62
C TRP A 167 -1.02 -24.13 2.03
N VAL A 168 -2.21 -24.15 1.45
CA VAL A 168 -3.26 -23.16 1.71
C VAL A 168 -4.30 -23.60 2.76
N GLU A 169 -4.36 -24.87 3.13
CA GLU A 169 -5.25 -25.39 4.18
C GLU A 169 -4.81 -24.96 5.64
#